data_b557bcd7eab3be4d0fcefb8e870f15c6
#
_entry.id   b557bcd7eab3be4d0fcefb8e870f15c6
#
_cell.length_a   1.000
_cell.length_b   1.000
_cell.length_c   1.000
_cell.angle_alpha   90.00
_cell.angle_beta   90.00
_cell.angle_gamma   90.00
#
_symmetry.space_group_name_H-M   'P 1'
#
loop_
_entity.id
_entity.type
_entity.pdbx_description
1 polymer ?
#
loop_
_entity_poly.entity_id
_entity_poly.type
_entity_poly.pdbx_seq_one_letter_code
_entity_poly.pdbx_strand_id
1 'polypeptide(L)'
;MKIGFLYPGQGSQFVGMGRDLYAEYPVVKDIYTKASDILGFDVGKVSFHGRDRELRKTENTQVTVLIHSLAIQSILREEGVTPYLSAGHSLGEYSAVIAAKGISFEDGLQLVRLRGELMSEAGNSYHGRMAAIIGLSLSVVEEMCKNLSSSGTIVIANINTPHQIVLSGEIEVINKATELARKAGAKKSVLLPVSGAFHSPLMKEAAVKFSEALGKV
;
A
#
# COMPACT_ATOMS: atom_id res chain seq x y z
N MET A 1 23.89 -6.99 16.83
CA MET A 1 22.89 -5.90 16.79
C MET A 1 21.55 -6.49 16.33
N LYS A 2 20.41 -6.09 16.92
CA LYS A 2 19.09 -6.51 16.45
C LYS A 2 18.62 -5.50 15.40
N ILE A 3 18.34 -5.96 14.19
CA ILE A 3 17.91 -5.11 13.06
C ILE A 3 16.44 -5.41 12.77
N GLY A 4 15.62 -4.36 12.61
CA GLY A 4 14.25 -4.46 12.13
C GLY A 4 14.16 -4.04 10.67
N PHE A 5 13.42 -4.79 9.84
CA PHE A 5 13.10 -4.39 8.48
C PHE A 5 11.68 -3.82 8.43
N LEU A 6 11.55 -2.63 7.84
CA LEU A 6 10.27 -1.96 7.63
C LEU A 6 10.00 -1.87 6.12
N TYR A 7 8.85 -2.43 5.70
CA TYR A 7 8.46 -2.48 4.30
C TYR A 7 7.41 -1.42 3.99
N PRO A 8 7.65 -0.57 2.97
CA PRO A 8 6.71 0.47 2.60
C PRO A 8 5.45 -0.08 1.92
N GLY A 9 4.40 0.72 1.92
CA GLY A 9 3.17 0.47 1.20
C GLY A 9 3.03 1.27 -0.08
N GLN A 10 1.80 1.26 -0.63
CA GLN A 10 1.41 2.08 -1.77
C GLN A 10 1.65 3.57 -1.49
N GLY A 11 2.18 4.29 -2.47
CA GLY A 11 2.62 5.69 -2.35
C GLY A 11 4.13 5.85 -2.35
N SER A 12 4.90 4.76 -2.17
CA SER A 12 6.37 4.78 -2.22
C SER A 12 6.95 4.53 -3.62
N GLN A 13 6.11 4.13 -4.59
CA GLN A 13 6.54 3.86 -5.96
C GLN A 13 6.97 5.11 -6.71
N PHE A 14 7.95 4.97 -7.57
CA PHE A 14 8.36 5.98 -8.56
C PHE A 14 8.90 5.29 -9.82
N VAL A 15 8.75 5.93 -10.96
CA VAL A 15 9.27 5.40 -12.22
C VAL A 15 10.79 5.35 -12.19
N GLY A 16 11.37 4.20 -12.49
CA GLY A 16 12.81 3.93 -12.39
C GLY A 16 13.23 3.22 -11.12
N MET A 17 12.31 2.98 -10.14
CA MET A 17 12.66 2.28 -8.90
C MET A 17 13.21 0.89 -9.18
N GLY A 18 14.40 0.60 -8.65
CA GLY A 18 15.09 -0.68 -8.77
C GLY A 18 15.81 -0.93 -10.09
N ARG A 19 15.82 0.03 -11.03
CA ARG A 19 16.51 -0.14 -12.31
C ARG A 19 18.02 -0.29 -12.17
N ASP A 20 18.63 0.48 -11.30
CA ASP A 20 20.02 0.42 -10.93
C ASP A 20 20.37 -0.92 -10.28
N LEU A 21 19.59 -1.35 -9.32
CA LEU A 21 19.75 -2.66 -8.66
C LEU A 21 19.58 -3.82 -9.64
N TYR A 22 18.61 -3.73 -10.54
CA TYR A 22 18.42 -4.72 -11.60
C TYR A 22 19.62 -4.81 -12.56
N ALA A 23 20.27 -3.69 -12.87
CA ALA A 23 21.45 -3.68 -13.72
C ALA A 23 22.68 -4.31 -13.03
N GLU A 24 22.81 -4.11 -11.71
CA GLU A 24 24.01 -4.45 -10.94
C GLU A 24 23.96 -5.86 -10.33
N TYR A 25 22.80 -6.27 -9.76
CA TYR A 25 22.70 -7.49 -8.96
C TYR A 25 21.97 -8.62 -9.69
N PRO A 26 22.62 -9.80 -9.91
CA PRO A 26 21.98 -10.96 -10.53
C PRO A 26 20.73 -11.43 -9.78
N VAL A 27 20.77 -11.48 -8.44
CA VAL A 27 19.62 -11.88 -7.60
C VAL A 27 18.40 -10.99 -7.82
N VAL A 28 18.57 -9.71 -8.12
CA VAL A 28 17.47 -8.80 -8.46
C VAL A 28 16.89 -9.14 -9.83
N LYS A 29 17.74 -9.44 -10.84
CA LYS A 29 17.27 -9.88 -12.16
C LYS A 29 16.40 -11.13 -12.04
N ASP A 30 16.85 -12.11 -11.25
CA ASP A 30 16.14 -13.37 -11.04
C ASP A 30 14.77 -13.13 -10.42
N ILE A 31 14.67 -12.26 -9.40
CA ILE A 31 13.40 -11.91 -8.74
C ILE A 31 12.44 -11.23 -9.72
N TYR A 32 12.89 -10.23 -10.49
CA TYR A 32 12.06 -9.55 -11.48
C TYR A 32 11.62 -10.47 -12.61
N THR A 33 12.50 -11.35 -13.09
CA THR A 33 12.19 -12.35 -14.13
C THR A 33 11.13 -13.33 -13.60
N LYS A 34 11.37 -13.95 -12.45
CA LYS A 34 10.43 -14.88 -11.81
C LYS A 34 9.07 -14.23 -11.56
N ALA A 35 9.06 -12.99 -11.08
CA ALA A 35 7.82 -12.25 -10.86
C ALA A 35 7.07 -11.99 -12.18
N SER A 36 7.79 -11.65 -13.26
CA SER A 36 7.20 -11.42 -14.57
C SER A 36 6.60 -12.69 -15.16
N ASP A 37 7.25 -13.84 -14.98
CA ASP A 37 6.76 -15.15 -15.42
C ASP A 37 5.46 -15.53 -14.69
N ILE A 38 5.42 -15.31 -13.36
CA ILE A 38 4.22 -15.59 -12.53
C ILE A 38 3.05 -14.67 -12.89
N LEU A 39 3.32 -13.38 -13.10
CA LEU A 39 2.30 -12.37 -13.35
C LEU A 39 1.86 -12.28 -14.82
N GLY A 40 2.62 -12.88 -15.75
CA GLY A 40 2.33 -12.84 -17.19
C GLY A 40 2.56 -11.49 -17.87
N PHE A 41 3.33 -10.59 -17.22
CA PHE A 41 3.74 -9.31 -17.82
C PHE A 41 5.11 -8.87 -17.30
N ASP A 42 5.82 -8.06 -18.08
CA ASP A 42 7.13 -7.52 -17.74
C ASP A 42 7.04 -6.47 -16.62
N VAL A 43 7.35 -6.91 -15.38
CA VAL A 43 7.37 -6.06 -14.20
C VAL A 43 8.46 -5.00 -14.27
N GLY A 44 9.62 -5.35 -14.84
CA GLY A 44 10.72 -4.43 -15.03
C GLY A 44 10.33 -3.27 -15.96
N LYS A 45 9.63 -3.57 -17.05
CA LYS A 45 9.12 -2.54 -17.97
C LYS A 45 8.18 -1.56 -17.25
N VAL A 46 7.27 -2.06 -16.41
CA VAL A 46 6.34 -1.21 -15.65
C VAL A 46 7.08 -0.36 -14.62
N SER A 47 8.03 -0.95 -13.88
CA SER A 47 8.78 -0.27 -12.81
C SER A 47 9.80 0.74 -13.34
N PHE A 48 10.55 0.37 -14.40
CA PHE A 48 11.74 1.13 -14.83
C PHE A 48 11.43 2.17 -15.88
N HIS A 49 10.48 1.88 -16.79
CA HIS A 49 10.22 2.66 -18.00
C HIS A 49 8.74 2.93 -18.24
N GLY A 50 7.86 2.41 -17.37
CA GLY A 50 6.41 2.60 -17.47
C GLY A 50 6.05 4.09 -17.32
N ARG A 51 4.86 4.46 -17.85
CA ARG A 51 4.30 5.78 -17.56
C ARG A 51 3.90 5.83 -16.09
N ASP A 52 4.11 6.98 -15.43
CA ASP A 52 3.71 7.18 -14.03
C ASP A 52 2.24 6.78 -13.77
N ARG A 53 1.35 7.09 -14.71
CA ARG A 53 -0.07 6.68 -14.66
C ARG A 53 -0.25 5.16 -14.60
N GLU A 54 0.56 4.37 -15.32
CA GLU A 54 0.47 2.91 -15.30
C GLU A 54 1.00 2.33 -13.98
N LEU A 55 2.11 2.88 -13.50
CA LEU A 55 2.70 2.47 -12.24
C LEU A 55 1.78 2.79 -11.04
N ARG A 56 0.99 3.88 -11.12
CA ARG A 56 0.05 4.31 -10.06
C ARG A 56 -1.26 3.54 -10.03
N LYS A 57 -1.55 2.70 -11.02
CA LYS A 57 -2.69 1.79 -10.90
C LYS A 57 -2.47 0.87 -9.71
N THR A 58 -3.49 0.73 -8.85
CA THR A 58 -3.36 -0.01 -7.59
C THR A 58 -2.84 -1.43 -7.79
N GLU A 59 -3.35 -2.13 -8.79
CA GLU A 59 -2.93 -3.49 -9.16
C GLU A 59 -1.46 -3.57 -9.60
N ASN A 60 -0.92 -2.53 -10.22
CA ASN A 60 0.48 -2.47 -10.62
C ASN A 60 1.38 -1.98 -9.46
N THR A 61 0.94 -0.93 -8.76
CA THR A 61 1.70 -0.39 -7.62
C THR A 61 1.99 -1.47 -6.59
N GLN A 62 1.00 -2.26 -6.22
CA GLN A 62 1.15 -3.22 -5.14
C GLN A 62 2.20 -4.29 -5.48
N VAL A 63 2.13 -4.89 -6.66
CA VAL A 63 3.11 -5.92 -7.06
C VAL A 63 4.51 -5.34 -7.28
N THR A 64 4.62 -4.15 -7.87
CA THR A 64 5.94 -3.55 -8.14
C THR A 64 6.66 -3.12 -6.87
N VAL A 65 5.94 -2.57 -5.87
CA VAL A 65 6.51 -2.21 -4.56
C VAL A 65 6.90 -3.47 -3.77
N LEU A 66 6.09 -4.53 -3.80
CA LEU A 66 6.43 -5.83 -3.21
C LEU A 66 7.76 -6.36 -3.79
N ILE A 67 7.84 -6.46 -5.12
CA ILE A 67 8.98 -7.01 -5.82
C ILE A 67 10.24 -6.19 -5.53
N HIS A 68 10.14 -4.86 -5.59
CA HIS A 68 11.26 -3.97 -5.26
C HIS A 68 11.75 -4.16 -3.81
N SER A 69 10.81 -4.26 -2.86
CA SER A 69 11.14 -4.49 -1.45
C SER A 69 11.87 -5.81 -1.22
N LEU A 70 11.40 -6.90 -1.86
CA LEU A 70 12.02 -8.21 -1.74
C LEU A 70 13.36 -8.30 -2.48
N ALA A 71 13.52 -7.56 -3.59
CA ALA A 71 14.79 -7.44 -4.30
C ALA A 71 15.87 -6.79 -3.41
N ILE A 72 15.55 -5.67 -2.76
CA ILE A 72 16.46 -5.03 -1.78
C ILE A 72 16.81 -5.99 -0.64
N GLN A 73 15.81 -6.67 -0.10
CA GLN A 73 16.03 -7.64 0.97
C GLN A 73 16.97 -8.77 0.54
N SER A 74 16.86 -9.24 -0.70
CA SER A 74 17.72 -10.33 -1.21
C SER A 74 19.17 -9.89 -1.30
N ILE A 75 19.46 -8.67 -1.74
CA ILE A 75 20.81 -8.08 -1.70
C ILE A 75 21.32 -8.06 -0.24
N LEU A 76 20.54 -7.53 0.68
CA LEU A 76 20.93 -7.45 2.09
C LEU A 76 21.23 -8.83 2.70
N ARG A 77 20.49 -9.86 2.30
CA ARG A 77 20.75 -11.25 2.72
C ARG A 77 22.07 -11.80 2.18
N GLU A 78 22.40 -11.52 0.91
CA GLU A 78 23.70 -11.90 0.33
C GLU A 78 24.84 -11.22 1.07
N GLU A 79 24.67 -10.00 1.52
CA GLU A 79 25.60 -9.25 2.38
C GLU A 79 25.59 -9.68 3.86
N GLY A 80 24.86 -10.75 4.21
CA GLY A 80 24.78 -11.28 5.56
C GLY A 80 23.88 -10.48 6.52
N VAL A 81 23.13 -9.50 6.02
CA VAL A 81 22.19 -8.70 6.83
C VAL A 81 20.82 -9.35 6.85
N THR A 82 20.43 -9.88 8.02
CA THR A 82 19.13 -10.51 8.23
C THR A 82 18.32 -9.77 9.30
N PRO A 83 17.00 -9.66 9.15
CA PRO A 83 16.17 -9.01 10.15
C PRO A 83 15.93 -9.91 11.34
N TYR A 84 15.96 -9.31 12.55
CA TYR A 84 15.46 -9.93 13.77
C TYR A 84 13.93 -9.92 13.82
N LEU A 85 13.30 -8.86 13.25
CA LEU A 85 11.88 -8.72 13.07
C LEU A 85 11.59 -7.96 11.77
N SER A 86 10.39 -8.16 11.25
CA SER A 86 9.90 -7.47 10.05
C SER A 86 8.51 -6.90 10.31
N ALA A 87 8.24 -5.71 9.80
CA ALA A 87 6.92 -5.09 9.81
C ALA A 87 6.68 -4.38 8.47
N GLY A 88 5.40 -4.20 8.11
CA GLY A 88 5.04 -3.55 6.86
C GLY A 88 3.81 -2.66 7.00
N HIS A 89 3.77 -1.61 6.17
CA HIS A 89 2.63 -0.70 6.11
C HIS A 89 1.67 -1.14 5.00
N SER A 90 0.44 -1.56 5.35
CA SER A 90 -0.57 -2.01 4.39
C SER A 90 -0.03 -3.12 3.46
N LEU A 91 0.27 -2.80 2.19
CA LEU A 91 0.93 -3.73 1.27
C LEU A 91 2.25 -4.29 1.82
N GLY A 92 3.04 -3.48 2.49
CA GLY A 92 4.33 -3.88 3.03
C GLY A 92 4.24 -5.04 4.03
N GLU A 93 3.08 -5.30 4.61
CA GLU A 93 2.84 -6.46 5.48
C GLU A 93 3.09 -7.78 4.74
N TYR A 94 2.67 -7.89 3.47
CA TYR A 94 2.95 -9.06 2.63
C TYR A 94 4.45 -9.24 2.39
N SER A 95 5.16 -8.13 2.15
CA SER A 95 6.63 -8.17 2.05
C SER A 95 7.25 -8.69 3.35
N ALA A 96 6.76 -8.24 4.51
CA ALA A 96 7.24 -8.69 5.81
C ALA A 96 6.96 -10.17 6.06
N VAL A 97 5.77 -10.68 5.69
CA VAL A 97 5.37 -12.09 5.85
C VAL A 97 6.21 -13.00 4.95
N ILE A 98 6.40 -12.63 3.66
CA ILE A 98 7.27 -13.36 2.74
C ILE A 98 8.73 -13.35 3.25
N ALA A 99 9.20 -12.20 3.72
CA ALA A 99 10.52 -12.04 4.30
C ALA A 99 10.77 -12.96 5.49
N ALA A 100 9.75 -13.14 6.33
CA ALA A 100 9.75 -14.04 7.48
C ALA A 100 9.51 -15.51 7.10
N LYS A 101 9.34 -15.83 5.80
CA LYS A 101 9.00 -17.16 5.28
C LYS A 101 7.64 -17.69 5.79
N GLY A 102 6.70 -16.80 6.11
CA GLY A 102 5.35 -17.15 6.52
C GLY A 102 4.50 -17.65 5.33
N ILE A 103 4.77 -17.13 4.12
CA ILE A 103 4.22 -17.61 2.86
C ILE A 103 5.33 -17.66 1.80
N SER A 104 5.13 -18.43 0.73
CA SER A 104 6.07 -18.48 -0.40
C SER A 104 6.09 -17.14 -1.16
N PHE A 105 7.15 -16.91 -1.93
CA PHE A 105 7.22 -15.75 -2.83
C PHE A 105 6.11 -15.80 -3.88
N GLU A 106 5.86 -16.98 -4.44
CA GLU A 106 4.86 -17.25 -5.47
C GLU A 106 3.45 -16.95 -4.97
N ASP A 107 3.07 -17.54 -3.84
CA ASP A 107 1.75 -17.35 -3.25
C ASP A 107 1.53 -15.90 -2.81
N GLY A 108 2.54 -15.30 -2.15
CA GLY A 108 2.49 -13.92 -1.74
C GLY A 108 2.35 -12.94 -2.90
N LEU A 109 3.04 -13.21 -4.03
CA LEU A 109 2.94 -12.38 -5.23
C LEU A 109 1.55 -12.49 -5.87
N GLN A 110 0.97 -13.69 -5.97
CA GLN A 110 -0.37 -13.91 -6.48
C GLN A 110 -1.43 -13.27 -5.58
N LEU A 111 -1.29 -13.41 -4.25
CA LEU A 111 -2.17 -12.74 -3.28
C LEU A 111 -2.13 -11.23 -3.43
N VAL A 112 -0.95 -10.63 -3.54
CA VAL A 112 -0.80 -9.18 -3.69
C VAL A 112 -1.35 -8.70 -5.03
N ARG A 113 -1.21 -9.49 -6.10
CA ARG A 113 -1.85 -9.20 -7.39
C ARG A 113 -3.37 -9.18 -7.26
N LEU A 114 -3.95 -10.23 -6.71
CA LEU A 114 -5.40 -10.31 -6.46
C LEU A 114 -5.89 -9.17 -5.55
N ARG A 115 -5.14 -8.86 -4.49
CA ARG A 115 -5.45 -7.75 -3.59
C ARG A 115 -5.54 -6.42 -4.35
N GLY A 116 -4.55 -6.15 -5.19
CA GLY A 116 -4.50 -4.94 -6.00
C GLY A 116 -5.70 -4.83 -6.96
N GLU A 117 -6.07 -5.92 -7.61
CA GLU A 117 -7.22 -6.01 -8.52
C GLU A 117 -8.53 -5.79 -7.78
N LEU A 118 -8.77 -6.49 -6.68
CA LEU A 118 -9.98 -6.36 -5.88
C LEU A 118 -10.14 -4.96 -5.29
N MET A 119 -9.05 -4.34 -4.83
CA MET A 119 -9.07 -2.96 -4.32
C MET A 119 -9.33 -1.96 -5.45
N SER A 120 -8.79 -2.19 -6.65
CA SER A 120 -9.03 -1.36 -7.83
C SER A 120 -10.49 -1.47 -8.28
N GLU A 121 -11.06 -2.69 -8.34
CA GLU A 121 -12.46 -2.94 -8.67
C GLU A 121 -13.40 -2.24 -7.66
N ALA A 122 -13.16 -2.41 -6.36
CA ALA A 122 -13.94 -1.74 -5.33
C ALA A 122 -13.84 -0.20 -5.41
N GLY A 123 -12.65 0.34 -5.71
CA GLY A 123 -12.44 1.77 -5.90
C GLY A 123 -13.23 2.35 -7.09
N ASN A 124 -13.41 1.56 -8.15
CA ASN A 124 -14.23 1.94 -9.30
C ASN A 124 -15.73 1.84 -9.02
N SER A 125 -16.16 0.85 -8.22
CA SER A 125 -17.57 0.61 -7.89
C SER A 125 -18.10 1.56 -6.81
N TYR A 126 -17.28 1.87 -5.82
CA TYR A 126 -17.64 2.74 -4.70
C TYR A 126 -16.84 4.03 -4.78
N HIS A 127 -17.52 5.14 -5.10
CA HIS A 127 -16.91 6.46 -5.23
C HIS A 127 -16.38 6.97 -3.86
N GLY A 128 -15.15 6.57 -3.55
CA GLY A 128 -14.48 6.91 -2.32
C GLY A 128 -13.13 7.57 -2.53
N ARG A 129 -12.58 8.16 -1.47
CA ARG A 129 -11.24 8.73 -1.47
C ARG A 129 -10.61 8.72 -0.08
N MET A 130 -9.34 9.09 -0.05
CA MET A 130 -8.58 9.20 1.19
C MET A 130 -7.97 10.59 1.32
N ALA A 131 -7.78 11.03 2.56
CA ALA A 131 -7.10 12.29 2.87
C ALA A 131 -6.14 12.13 4.05
N ALA A 132 -4.95 12.72 3.95
CA ALA A 132 -4.01 12.82 5.05
C ALA A 132 -4.23 14.13 5.81
N ILE A 133 -4.45 14.03 7.11
CA ILE A 133 -4.57 15.14 8.05
C ILE A 133 -3.30 15.21 8.88
N ILE A 134 -2.62 16.34 8.84
CA ILE A 134 -1.33 16.54 9.49
C ILE A 134 -1.42 17.69 10.48
N GLY A 135 -0.98 17.45 11.72
CA GLY A 135 -0.86 18.48 12.75
C GLY A 135 -2.03 18.54 13.74
N LEU A 136 -3.08 17.72 13.56
CA LEU A 136 -4.12 17.54 14.56
C LEU A 136 -3.85 16.30 15.42
N SER A 137 -4.35 16.30 16.66
CA SER A 137 -4.32 15.12 17.53
C SER A 137 -5.35 14.08 17.09
N LEU A 138 -5.14 12.82 17.49
CA LEU A 138 -6.06 11.73 17.19
C LEU A 138 -7.47 12.03 17.70
N SER A 139 -7.60 12.53 18.93
CA SER A 139 -8.91 12.83 19.55
C SER A 139 -9.73 13.87 18.76
N VAL A 140 -9.09 14.89 18.20
CA VAL A 140 -9.76 15.89 17.35
C VAL A 140 -10.25 15.25 16.05
N VAL A 141 -9.46 14.37 15.46
CA VAL A 141 -9.82 13.68 14.21
C VAL A 141 -10.92 12.64 14.45
N GLU A 142 -10.89 11.93 15.58
CA GLU A 142 -11.96 11.00 15.99
C GLU A 142 -13.31 11.73 16.18
N GLU A 143 -13.30 12.86 16.87
CA GLU A 143 -14.50 13.67 17.05
C GLU A 143 -15.06 14.18 15.70
N MET A 144 -14.17 14.61 14.81
CA MET A 144 -14.54 15.02 13.44
C MET A 144 -15.21 13.87 12.69
N CYS A 145 -14.63 12.66 12.71
CA CYS A 145 -15.22 11.47 12.09
C CYS A 145 -16.59 11.14 12.69
N LYS A 146 -16.71 11.19 14.01
CA LYS A 146 -17.98 10.96 14.71
C LYS A 146 -19.07 11.95 14.27
N ASN A 147 -18.74 13.22 14.17
CA ASN A 147 -19.68 14.27 13.76
C ASN A 147 -20.11 14.14 12.29
N LEU A 148 -19.25 13.60 11.42
CA LEU A 148 -19.51 13.40 10.00
C LEU A 148 -20.17 12.05 9.67
N SER A 149 -20.16 11.09 10.59
CA SER A 149 -20.65 9.71 10.33
C SER A 149 -22.13 9.63 9.96
N SER A 150 -22.94 10.62 10.37
CA SER A 150 -24.36 10.74 9.96
C SER A 150 -24.54 11.20 8.51
N SER A 151 -23.49 11.73 7.87
CA SER A 151 -23.51 12.21 6.48
C SER A 151 -23.01 11.19 5.46
N GLY A 152 -22.47 10.05 5.92
CA GLY A 152 -21.94 8.98 5.08
C GLY A 152 -20.73 8.29 5.71
N THR A 153 -20.13 7.40 4.96
CA THR A 153 -19.00 6.59 5.43
C THR A 153 -17.74 7.43 5.57
N ILE A 154 -17.19 7.45 6.77
CA ILE A 154 -15.87 8.01 7.10
C ILE A 154 -15.23 7.23 8.23
N VAL A 155 -13.95 6.88 8.07
CA VAL A 155 -13.17 6.19 9.09
C VAL A 155 -11.75 6.72 9.14
N ILE A 156 -11.07 6.52 10.27
CA ILE A 156 -9.62 6.62 10.36
C ILE A 156 -9.04 5.34 9.76
N ALA A 157 -8.39 5.48 8.60
CA ALA A 157 -7.77 4.36 7.89
C ALA A 157 -6.39 4.02 8.42
N ASN A 158 -5.56 5.05 8.74
CA ASN A 158 -4.21 4.88 9.26
C ASN A 158 -3.88 5.95 10.30
N ILE A 159 -3.12 5.54 11.32
CA ILE A 159 -2.46 6.42 12.29
C ILE A 159 -0.96 6.25 12.05
N ASN A 160 -0.39 7.06 11.14
CA ASN A 160 1.01 6.93 10.75
C ASN A 160 1.95 7.48 11.82
N THR A 161 1.55 8.58 12.45
CA THR A 161 2.21 9.18 13.60
C THR A 161 1.16 9.82 14.50
N PRO A 162 1.51 10.26 15.74
CA PRO A 162 0.58 11.01 16.60
C PRO A 162 -0.06 12.24 15.94
N HIS A 163 0.54 12.76 14.86
CA HIS A 163 0.11 13.97 14.17
C HIS A 163 -0.08 13.79 12.64
N GLN A 164 -0.07 12.55 12.15
CA GLN A 164 -0.38 12.24 10.75
C GLN A 164 -1.38 11.09 10.69
N ILE A 165 -2.63 11.44 10.42
CA ILE A 165 -3.77 10.54 10.41
C ILE A 165 -4.37 10.54 9.01
N VAL A 166 -4.73 9.37 8.49
CA VAL A 166 -5.35 9.22 7.19
C VAL A 166 -6.82 8.86 7.36
N LEU A 167 -7.68 9.63 6.73
CA LEU A 167 -9.12 9.39 6.64
C LEU A 167 -9.45 8.67 5.35
N SER A 168 -10.47 7.83 5.37
CA SER A 168 -10.99 7.09 4.22
C SER A 168 -12.51 7.03 4.28
N GLY A 169 -13.18 7.20 3.13
CA GLY A 169 -14.63 7.19 3.07
C GLY A 169 -15.18 7.73 1.76
N GLU A 170 -16.46 8.09 1.77
CA GLU A 170 -17.15 8.67 0.63
C GLU A 170 -16.59 10.06 0.26
N ILE A 171 -16.55 10.35 -1.03
CA ILE A 171 -15.94 11.58 -1.59
C ILE A 171 -16.45 12.84 -0.88
N GLU A 172 -17.77 12.99 -0.76
CA GLU A 172 -18.41 14.18 -0.19
C GLU A 172 -18.02 14.37 1.28
N VAL A 173 -18.00 13.26 2.04
CA VAL A 173 -17.69 13.30 3.47
C VAL A 173 -16.21 13.59 3.71
N ILE A 174 -15.33 12.98 2.90
CA ILE A 174 -13.88 13.25 2.99
C ILE A 174 -13.56 14.70 2.58
N ASN A 175 -14.24 15.25 1.58
CA ASN A 175 -14.07 16.67 1.24
C ASN A 175 -14.46 17.58 2.42
N LYS A 176 -15.62 17.34 3.03
CA LYS A 176 -16.04 18.08 4.24
C LYS A 176 -15.03 17.93 5.39
N ALA A 177 -14.53 16.71 5.61
CA ALA A 177 -13.52 16.44 6.64
C ALA A 177 -12.23 17.24 6.38
N THR A 178 -11.78 17.35 5.14
CA THR A 178 -10.56 18.13 4.80
C THR A 178 -10.75 19.64 5.07
N GLU A 179 -11.93 20.16 4.83
CA GLU A 179 -12.26 21.58 5.14
C GLU A 179 -12.34 21.83 6.65
N LEU A 180 -13.01 20.93 7.38
CA LEU A 180 -13.10 21.00 8.85
C LEU A 180 -11.71 20.87 9.49
N ALA A 181 -10.88 19.98 9.00
CA ALA A 181 -9.51 19.84 9.51
C ALA A 181 -8.69 21.14 9.36
N ARG A 182 -8.81 21.83 8.21
CA ARG A 182 -8.17 23.14 8.02
C ARG A 182 -8.68 24.17 9.00
N LYS A 183 -10.02 24.25 9.21
CA LYS A 183 -10.64 25.16 10.19
C LYS A 183 -10.23 24.84 11.63
N ALA A 184 -9.99 23.58 11.93
CA ALA A 184 -9.50 23.12 13.23
C ALA A 184 -7.98 23.32 13.44
N GLY A 185 -7.27 23.92 12.47
CA GLY A 185 -5.85 24.25 12.59
C GLY A 185 -4.89 23.16 12.11
N ALA A 186 -5.35 22.23 11.27
CA ALA A 186 -4.43 21.26 10.64
C ALA A 186 -3.33 21.99 9.86
N LYS A 187 -2.07 21.57 10.05
CA LYS A 187 -0.92 22.10 9.29
C LYS A 187 -1.04 21.79 7.79
N LYS A 188 -1.56 20.60 7.46
CA LYS A 188 -1.90 20.18 6.10
C LYS A 188 -3.13 19.28 6.12
N SER A 189 -3.95 19.39 5.10
CA SER A 189 -5.04 18.48 4.79
C SER A 189 -5.01 18.24 3.28
N VAL A 190 -4.60 17.02 2.87
CA VAL A 190 -4.25 16.69 1.49
C VAL A 190 -5.02 15.45 1.05
N LEU A 191 -5.74 15.55 -0.07
CA LEU A 191 -6.32 14.39 -0.73
C LEU A 191 -5.22 13.50 -1.29
N LEU A 192 -5.31 12.20 -1.02
CA LEU A 192 -4.33 11.24 -1.52
C LEU A 192 -4.65 10.85 -2.97
N PRO A 193 -3.64 10.66 -3.83
CA PRO A 193 -3.81 10.26 -5.22
C PRO A 193 -4.04 8.74 -5.35
N VAL A 194 -5.10 8.25 -4.74
CA VAL A 194 -5.52 6.85 -4.74
C VAL A 194 -6.91 6.71 -5.35
N SER A 195 -7.22 5.54 -5.93
CA SER A 195 -8.44 5.29 -6.69
C SER A 195 -9.67 4.92 -5.84
N GLY A 196 -9.54 4.81 -4.51
CA GLY A 196 -10.64 4.35 -3.67
C GLY A 196 -10.49 4.69 -2.20
N ALA A 197 -11.53 4.39 -1.43
CA ALA A 197 -11.55 4.51 0.03
C ALA A 197 -10.95 3.29 0.70
N PHE A 198 -9.65 3.07 0.52
CA PHE A 198 -8.96 1.92 1.09
C PHE A 198 -9.02 1.93 2.62
N HIS A 199 -9.01 0.74 3.22
CA HIS A 199 -9.12 0.54 4.68
C HIS A 199 -10.41 1.12 5.29
N SER A 200 -11.51 1.14 4.52
CA SER A 200 -12.84 1.56 4.97
C SER A 200 -13.88 0.44 4.76
N PRO A 201 -15.08 0.57 5.33
CA PRO A 201 -16.19 -0.35 5.05
C PRO A 201 -16.55 -0.50 3.57
N LEU A 202 -16.20 0.47 2.71
CA LEU A 202 -16.40 0.41 1.26
C LEU A 202 -15.54 -0.66 0.57
N MET A 203 -14.55 -1.25 1.29
CA MET A 203 -13.73 -2.37 0.82
C MET A 203 -14.26 -3.75 1.28
N LYS A 204 -15.44 -3.81 1.90
CA LYS A 204 -15.96 -5.05 2.52
C LYS A 204 -16.04 -6.22 1.53
N GLU A 205 -16.59 -5.99 0.32
CA GLU A 205 -16.71 -7.05 -0.69
C GLU A 205 -15.33 -7.54 -1.17
N ALA A 206 -14.39 -6.62 -1.39
CA ALA A 206 -13.02 -6.97 -1.73
C ALA A 206 -12.36 -7.78 -0.61
N ALA A 207 -12.60 -7.42 0.65
CA ALA A 207 -12.05 -8.13 1.81
C ALA A 207 -12.60 -9.57 1.93
N VAL A 208 -13.88 -9.79 1.65
CA VAL A 208 -14.50 -11.14 1.66
C VAL A 208 -13.85 -12.01 0.57
N LYS A 209 -13.82 -11.54 -0.68
CA LYS A 209 -13.20 -12.29 -1.79
C LYS A 209 -11.71 -12.57 -1.51
N PHE A 210 -11.01 -11.61 -0.95
CA PHE A 210 -9.59 -11.77 -0.60
C PHE A 210 -9.37 -12.77 0.54
N SER A 211 -10.24 -12.78 1.55
CA SER A 211 -10.18 -13.74 2.67
C SER A 211 -10.33 -15.20 2.20
N GLU A 212 -11.18 -15.44 1.19
CA GLU A 212 -11.32 -16.77 0.57
C GLU A 212 -10.04 -17.23 -0.13
N ALA A 213 -9.31 -16.32 -0.77
CA ALA A 213 -8.03 -16.64 -1.39
C ALA A 213 -6.93 -16.88 -0.35
N LEU A 214 -6.89 -16.05 0.70
CA LEU A 214 -5.93 -16.17 1.79
C LEU A 214 -6.07 -17.51 2.55
N GLY A 215 -7.28 -18.04 2.68
CA GLY A 215 -7.52 -19.33 3.32
C GLY A 215 -7.05 -20.56 2.52
N LYS A 216 -6.51 -20.37 1.32
CA LYS A 216 -5.99 -21.44 0.44
C LYS A 216 -4.46 -21.54 0.44
N VAL A 217 -3.77 -20.67 1.17
CA VAL A 217 -2.31 -20.53 1.20
C VAL A 217 -1.74 -20.96 2.55
#